data_942f155451853be85a456d4cb1b518d8
#
_entry.id   942f155451853be85a456d4cb1b518d8
#
_cell.length_a   1.000
_cell.length_b   1.000
_cell.length_c   1.000
_cell.angle_alpha   90.00
_cell.angle_beta   90.00
_cell.angle_gamma   90.00
#
_symmetry.space_group_name_H-M   'P 1'
#
loop_
_entity.id
_entity.type
_entity.pdbx_description
1 polymer ?
#
loop_
_entity_poly.entity_id
_entity_poly.type
_entity_poly.pdbx_seq_one_letter_code
_entity_poly.pdbx_strand_id
1 'polypeptide(L)'
;MTRGDAVNLPEVLAEITALFHAYEAAFMRNDVEALNHWFWNNPALTRYGIADLQMGHAELVAFRAASKAPDFTRTLHNIRITTFGNHTAFAFTEFTRSDTALKGRQSQTWVRFADGWKIVAAHVSMVP
;
A
#
# COMPACT_ATOMS: atom_id res chain seq x y z
N MET A 1 5.62 -13.76 26.02
CA MET A 1 5.14 -13.39 24.66
C MET A 1 6.02 -14.06 23.63
N THR A 2 5.45 -14.75 22.68
CA THR A 2 6.17 -15.29 21.52
C THR A 2 6.39 -14.20 20.48
N ARG A 3 7.31 -14.44 19.51
CA ARG A 3 7.50 -13.48 18.42
C ARG A 3 6.23 -13.28 17.58
N GLY A 4 5.37 -14.32 17.48
CA GLY A 4 4.09 -14.21 16.78
C GLY A 4 3.12 -13.22 17.41
N ASP A 5 3.24 -13.00 18.72
CA ASP A 5 2.38 -12.06 19.47
C ASP A 5 3.03 -10.68 19.63
N ALA A 6 4.28 -10.50 19.23
CA ALA A 6 5.00 -9.25 19.44
C ALA A 6 4.52 -8.17 18.49
N VAL A 7 4.27 -6.98 19.03
CA VAL A 7 3.88 -5.80 18.25
C VAL A 7 5.12 -4.94 18.02
N ASN A 8 5.34 -4.56 16.77
CA ASN A 8 6.41 -3.64 16.38
C ASN A 8 7.81 -4.13 16.78
N LEU A 9 8.13 -5.38 16.46
CA LEU A 9 9.51 -5.83 16.53
C LEU A 9 10.38 -4.86 15.69
N PRO A 10 11.46 -4.28 16.26
CA PRO A 10 12.18 -3.19 15.61
C PRO A 10 12.67 -3.51 14.20
N GLU A 11 13.19 -4.72 13.97
CA GLU A 11 13.69 -5.14 12.67
C GLU A 11 12.57 -5.30 11.63
N VAL A 12 11.39 -5.75 12.06
CA VAL A 12 10.23 -5.92 11.18
C VAL A 12 9.63 -4.56 10.85
N LEU A 13 9.48 -3.70 11.84
CA LEU A 13 8.98 -2.35 11.64
C LEU A 13 9.86 -1.55 10.68
N ALA A 14 11.18 -1.64 10.83
CA ALA A 14 12.12 -0.97 9.93
C ALA A 14 12.00 -1.47 8.50
N GLU A 15 11.86 -2.79 8.32
CA GLU A 15 11.70 -3.41 7.00
C GLU A 15 10.43 -2.93 6.30
N ILE A 16 9.28 -2.99 6.98
CA ILE A 16 8.00 -2.56 6.41
C ILE A 16 7.99 -1.06 6.14
N THR A 17 8.56 -0.26 7.02
CA THR A 17 8.65 1.19 6.82
C THR A 17 9.40 1.52 5.53
N ALA A 18 10.52 0.85 5.28
CA ALA A 18 11.28 1.03 4.04
C ALA A 18 10.48 0.62 2.80
N LEU A 19 9.77 -0.51 2.88
CA LEU A 19 8.94 -0.99 1.76
C LEU A 19 7.75 -0.06 1.48
N PHE A 20 7.13 0.48 2.53
CA PHE A 20 6.04 1.44 2.41
C PHE A 20 6.49 2.68 1.63
N HIS A 21 7.65 3.23 1.97
CA HIS A 21 8.19 4.41 1.27
C HIS A 21 8.64 4.07 -0.15
N ALA A 22 9.18 2.89 -0.37
CA ALA A 22 9.54 2.43 -1.72
C ALA A 22 8.31 2.29 -2.62
N TYR A 23 7.21 1.79 -2.07
CA TYR A 23 5.93 1.72 -2.79
C TYR A 23 5.45 3.12 -3.18
N GLU A 24 5.45 4.06 -2.24
CA GLU A 24 5.02 5.44 -2.50
C GLU A 24 5.85 6.09 -3.61
N ALA A 25 7.17 5.91 -3.57
CA ALA A 25 8.06 6.42 -4.60
C ALA A 25 7.75 5.82 -5.98
N ALA A 26 7.50 4.51 -6.03
CA ALA A 26 7.13 3.82 -7.27
C ALA A 26 5.80 4.34 -7.83
N PHE A 27 4.83 4.59 -6.95
CA PHE A 27 3.54 5.18 -7.34
C PHE A 27 3.74 6.53 -7.99
N MET A 28 4.52 7.42 -7.37
CA MET A 28 4.71 8.78 -7.87
C MET A 28 5.48 8.82 -9.19
N ARG A 29 6.41 7.88 -9.44
CA ARG A 29 7.12 7.81 -10.74
C ARG A 29 6.41 6.91 -11.77
N ASN A 30 5.23 6.38 -11.42
CA ASN A 30 4.44 5.48 -12.27
C ASN A 30 5.22 4.23 -12.71
N ASP A 31 5.94 3.63 -11.78
CA ASP A 31 6.65 2.38 -12.02
C ASP A 31 5.66 1.21 -11.91
N VAL A 32 4.92 0.97 -12.98
CA VAL A 32 3.82 0.00 -13.00
C VAL A 32 4.30 -1.41 -12.69
N GLU A 33 5.46 -1.80 -13.20
CA GLU A 33 6.03 -3.13 -12.93
C GLU A 33 6.29 -3.32 -11.43
N ALA A 34 6.93 -2.35 -10.78
CA ALA A 34 7.17 -2.40 -9.34
C ALA A 34 5.87 -2.42 -8.55
N LEU A 35 4.89 -1.59 -8.92
CA LEU A 35 3.58 -1.55 -8.26
C LEU A 35 2.89 -2.91 -8.34
N ASN A 36 2.87 -3.54 -9.52
CA ASN A 36 2.28 -4.86 -9.70
C ASN A 36 3.00 -5.92 -8.86
N HIS A 37 4.32 -5.80 -8.72
CA HIS A 37 5.13 -6.73 -7.95
C HIS A 37 4.83 -6.66 -6.44
N TRP A 38 4.58 -5.47 -5.89
CA TRP A 38 4.30 -5.34 -4.46
C TRP A 38 2.91 -5.82 -4.05
N PHE A 39 1.98 -5.97 -4.99
CA PHE A 39 0.67 -6.53 -4.67
C PHE A 39 0.69 -8.05 -4.81
N TRP A 40 -0.02 -8.70 -3.91
CA TRP A 40 -0.14 -10.15 -3.85
C TRP A 40 -0.77 -10.70 -5.14
N ASN A 41 -0.07 -11.58 -5.83
CA ASN A 41 -0.54 -12.18 -7.07
C ASN A 41 -1.50 -13.34 -6.77
N ASN A 42 -2.75 -12.99 -6.41
CA ASN A 42 -3.76 -13.95 -6.02
C ASN A 42 -5.15 -13.38 -6.33
N PRO A 43 -6.12 -14.24 -6.68
CA PRO A 43 -7.51 -13.80 -6.91
C PRO A 43 -8.19 -13.20 -5.68
N ALA A 44 -7.69 -13.47 -4.47
CA ALA A 44 -8.26 -12.96 -3.23
C ALA A 44 -7.78 -11.55 -2.87
N LEU A 45 -6.83 -10.99 -3.62
CA LEU A 45 -6.43 -9.60 -3.44
C LEU A 45 -7.62 -8.67 -3.60
N THR A 46 -7.77 -7.71 -2.69
CA THR A 46 -8.84 -6.71 -2.75
C THR A 46 -8.27 -5.32 -2.64
N ARG A 47 -8.63 -4.44 -3.56
CA ARG A 47 -8.28 -3.04 -3.49
C ARG A 47 -9.50 -2.17 -3.80
N TYR A 48 -9.85 -1.29 -2.87
CA TYR A 48 -10.84 -0.23 -3.09
C TYR A 48 -10.10 1.07 -3.37
N GLY A 49 -10.26 1.61 -4.57
CA GLY A 49 -9.73 2.91 -4.94
C GLY A 49 -10.71 4.04 -4.68
N ILE A 50 -10.33 5.26 -5.05
CA ILE A 50 -11.17 6.44 -4.84
C ILE A 50 -12.49 6.32 -5.60
N ALA A 51 -12.43 5.86 -6.84
CA ALA A 51 -13.61 5.73 -7.71
C ALA A 51 -13.64 4.39 -8.45
N ASP A 52 -12.89 3.41 -7.96
CA ASP A 52 -12.68 2.13 -8.64
C ASP A 52 -12.51 1.03 -7.60
N LEU A 53 -12.58 -0.21 -8.05
CA LEU A 53 -12.27 -1.34 -7.19
C LEU A 53 -11.68 -2.48 -8.03
N GLN A 54 -10.76 -3.22 -7.45
CA GLN A 54 -10.16 -4.38 -8.09
C GLN A 54 -10.31 -5.59 -7.17
N MET A 55 -10.81 -6.68 -7.73
CA MET A 55 -10.91 -7.97 -7.06
C MET A 55 -9.95 -8.91 -7.78
N GLY A 56 -8.81 -9.19 -7.14
CA GLY A 56 -7.76 -10.04 -7.68
C GLY A 56 -6.66 -9.25 -8.40
N HIS A 57 -5.49 -9.89 -8.47
CA HIS A 57 -4.28 -9.28 -9.05
C HIS A 57 -4.44 -8.99 -10.55
N ALA A 58 -5.14 -9.84 -11.28
CA ALA A 58 -5.34 -9.61 -12.72
C ALA A 58 -6.11 -8.32 -13.00
N GLU A 59 -7.14 -8.02 -12.20
CA GLU A 59 -7.87 -6.75 -12.31
C GLU A 59 -6.99 -5.56 -11.96
N LEU A 60 -6.12 -5.71 -10.95
CA LEU A 60 -5.19 -4.65 -10.58
C LEU A 60 -4.21 -4.34 -11.72
N VAL A 61 -3.64 -5.37 -12.33
CA VAL A 61 -2.71 -5.21 -13.47
C VAL A 61 -3.40 -4.49 -14.63
N ALA A 62 -4.62 -4.91 -14.98
CA ALA A 62 -5.39 -4.26 -16.04
C ALA A 62 -5.71 -2.80 -15.73
N PHE A 63 -6.10 -2.50 -14.48
CA PHE A 63 -6.37 -1.15 -14.03
C PHE A 63 -5.13 -0.26 -14.14
N ARG A 64 -3.97 -0.74 -13.67
CA ARG A 64 -2.70 0.01 -13.74
C ARG A 64 -2.29 0.27 -15.19
N ALA A 65 -2.45 -0.71 -16.07
CA ALA A 65 -2.11 -0.57 -17.48
C ALA A 65 -2.96 0.50 -18.18
N ALA A 66 -4.22 0.65 -17.77
CA ALA A 66 -5.16 1.63 -18.33
C ALA A 66 -5.10 3.00 -17.63
N SER A 67 -4.41 3.10 -16.50
CA SER A 67 -4.40 4.32 -15.68
C SER A 67 -3.37 5.31 -16.19
N LYS A 68 -3.74 6.59 -16.10
CA LYS A 68 -2.85 7.71 -16.38
C LYS A 68 -1.80 7.84 -15.27
N ALA A 69 -0.59 8.21 -15.65
CA ALA A 69 0.45 8.55 -14.67
C ALA A 69 0.00 9.71 -13.79
N PRO A 70 0.38 9.75 -12.50
CA PRO A 70 0.08 10.90 -11.65
C PRO A 70 0.69 12.17 -12.23
N ASP A 71 -0.14 13.21 -12.36
CA ASP A 71 0.27 14.55 -12.82
C ASP A 71 0.18 15.56 -11.67
N PHE A 72 0.24 15.09 -10.45
CA PHE A 72 0.20 15.86 -9.21
C PHE A 72 1.32 15.40 -8.28
N THR A 73 1.64 16.22 -7.28
CA THR A 73 2.47 15.81 -6.16
C THR A 73 1.60 15.41 -4.98
N ARG A 74 2.06 14.44 -4.20
CA ARG A 74 1.36 13.90 -3.05
C ARG A 74 2.26 13.99 -1.82
N THR A 75 1.72 14.54 -0.73
CA THR A 75 2.42 14.65 0.54
C THR A 75 1.74 13.76 1.56
N LEU A 76 2.51 12.87 2.18
CA LEU A 76 1.99 11.97 3.21
C LEU A 76 2.00 12.67 4.57
N HIS A 77 0.95 12.40 5.36
CA HIS A 77 0.79 12.94 6.72
C HIS A 77 0.35 11.82 7.65
N ASN A 78 0.77 11.92 8.92
CA ASN A 78 0.28 11.03 9.99
C ASN A 78 0.45 9.55 9.65
N ILE A 79 1.63 9.19 9.17
CA ILE A 79 1.94 7.80 8.81
C ILE A 79 1.94 6.95 10.09
N ARG A 80 1.17 5.85 10.08
CA ARG A 80 1.15 4.88 11.17
C ARG A 80 1.33 3.49 10.61
N ILE A 81 2.44 2.87 10.98
CA ILE A 81 2.78 1.50 10.58
C ILE A 81 2.85 0.66 11.84
N THR A 82 2.15 -0.47 11.84
CA THR A 82 2.14 -1.40 12.98
C THR A 82 2.37 -2.80 12.45
N THR A 83 3.27 -3.54 13.09
CA THR A 83 3.57 -4.92 12.72
C THR A 83 3.13 -5.88 13.80
N PHE A 84 2.80 -7.11 13.41
CA PHE A 84 2.39 -8.19 14.30
C PHE A 84 3.23 -9.42 13.98
N GLY A 85 4.06 -9.85 14.94
CA GLY A 85 5.01 -10.93 14.70
C GLY A 85 5.95 -10.58 13.54
N ASN A 86 6.25 -11.58 12.70
CA ASN A 86 7.18 -11.44 11.59
C ASN A 86 6.50 -11.37 10.23
N HIS A 87 5.17 -11.53 10.14
CA HIS A 87 4.52 -11.83 8.86
C HIS A 87 3.35 -10.92 8.52
N THR A 88 2.94 -10.01 9.42
CA THR A 88 1.77 -9.17 9.18
C THR A 88 2.04 -7.73 9.58
N ALA A 89 1.53 -6.80 8.81
CA ALA A 89 1.63 -5.37 9.11
C ALA A 89 0.47 -4.59 8.52
N PHE A 90 0.12 -3.48 9.18
CA PHE A 90 -0.75 -2.46 8.61
C PHE A 90 0.08 -1.21 8.32
N ALA A 91 -0.28 -0.51 7.25
CA ALA A 91 0.27 0.81 6.96
C ALA A 91 -0.89 1.77 6.68
N PHE A 92 -1.05 2.78 7.53
CA PHE A 92 -2.05 3.82 7.39
C PHE A 92 -1.36 5.15 7.14
N THR A 93 -1.93 5.97 6.27
CA THR A 93 -1.48 7.35 6.09
C THR A 93 -2.64 8.22 5.64
N GLU A 94 -2.57 9.50 5.98
CA GLU A 94 -3.34 10.54 5.30
C GLU A 94 -2.46 11.16 4.25
N PHE A 95 -3.05 11.83 3.28
CA PHE A 95 -2.27 12.54 2.26
C PHE A 95 -3.04 13.74 1.72
N THR A 96 -2.27 14.68 1.19
CA THR A 96 -2.78 15.81 0.40
C THR A 96 -2.19 15.74 -0.99
N ARG A 97 -2.92 16.30 -1.97
CA ARG A 97 -2.49 16.36 -3.36
C ARG A 97 -2.46 17.80 -3.83
N SER A 98 -1.54 18.11 -4.73
CA SER A 98 -1.42 19.46 -5.28
C SER A 98 -2.60 19.89 -6.17
N ASP A 99 -3.41 18.94 -6.66
CA ASP A 99 -4.47 19.19 -7.65
C ASP A 99 -5.88 19.27 -7.05
N THR A 100 -6.03 19.14 -5.73
CA THR A 100 -7.35 19.16 -5.09
C THR A 100 -7.23 19.61 -3.64
N ALA A 101 -8.32 20.15 -3.10
CA ALA A 101 -8.45 20.50 -1.68
C ALA A 101 -8.92 19.33 -0.81
N LEU A 102 -9.31 18.21 -1.42
CA LEU A 102 -9.73 17.02 -0.68
C LEU A 102 -8.55 16.42 0.08
N LYS A 103 -8.87 15.73 1.19
CA LYS A 103 -7.87 15.03 2.01
C LYS A 103 -7.98 13.54 1.77
N GLY A 104 -6.84 12.89 1.57
CA GLY A 104 -6.77 11.47 1.32
C GLY A 104 -6.57 10.66 2.59
N ARG A 105 -7.08 9.43 2.56
CA ARG A 105 -6.87 8.40 3.58
C ARG A 105 -6.55 7.10 2.88
N GLN A 106 -5.50 6.43 3.35
CA GLN A 106 -5.04 5.19 2.72
C GLN A 106 -4.71 4.17 3.80
N SER A 107 -5.11 2.92 3.57
CA SER A 107 -4.71 1.79 4.40
C SER A 107 -4.24 0.65 3.53
N GLN A 108 -3.21 -0.06 4.00
CA GLN A 108 -2.67 -1.24 3.34
C GLN A 108 -2.45 -2.32 4.39
N THR A 109 -2.78 -3.55 4.03
CA THR A 109 -2.42 -4.73 4.82
C THR A 109 -1.32 -5.47 4.08
N TRP A 110 -0.22 -5.72 4.77
CA TRP A 110 0.95 -6.39 4.25
C TRP A 110 1.12 -7.75 4.93
N VAL A 111 1.49 -8.75 4.13
CA VAL A 111 1.79 -10.09 4.64
C VAL A 111 3.11 -10.55 4.03
N ARG A 112 3.96 -11.18 4.86
CA ARG A 112 5.21 -11.78 4.39
C ARG A 112 4.95 -13.20 3.91
N PHE A 113 5.24 -13.43 2.63
CA PHE A 113 5.23 -14.75 2.02
C PHE A 113 6.67 -15.25 1.80
N ALA A 114 6.83 -16.47 1.28
CA ALA A 114 8.14 -17.02 1.01
C ALA A 114 8.98 -16.14 0.05
N ASP A 115 8.31 -15.46 -0.89
CA ASP A 115 8.96 -14.56 -1.86
C ASP A 115 8.99 -13.10 -1.41
N GLY A 116 8.66 -12.81 -0.15
CA GLY A 116 8.75 -11.49 0.43
C GLY A 116 7.41 -10.90 0.81
N TRP A 117 7.45 -9.62 1.23
CA TRP A 117 6.26 -8.89 1.66
C TRP A 117 5.41 -8.47 0.48
N LYS A 118 4.09 -8.63 0.62
CA LYS A 118 3.10 -8.24 -0.40
C LYS A 118 1.93 -7.51 0.26
N ILE A 119 1.35 -6.56 -0.47
CA ILE A 119 0.09 -5.92 -0.08
C ILE A 119 -1.04 -6.87 -0.48
N VAL A 120 -1.82 -7.30 0.50
CA VAL A 120 -2.92 -8.26 0.27
C VAL A 120 -4.28 -7.59 0.24
N ALA A 121 -4.38 -6.39 0.80
CA ALA A 121 -5.59 -5.58 0.79
C ALA A 121 -5.22 -4.10 0.88
N ALA A 122 -5.98 -3.25 0.23
CA ALA A 122 -5.75 -1.81 0.28
C ALA A 122 -7.06 -1.05 0.08
N HIS A 123 -7.12 0.14 0.68
CA HIS A 123 -8.24 1.07 0.53
C HIS A 123 -7.69 2.49 0.49
N VAL A 124 -8.15 3.25 -0.48
CA VAL A 124 -7.87 4.69 -0.56
C VAL A 124 -9.17 5.46 -0.77
N SER A 125 -9.34 6.54 -0.01
CA SER A 125 -10.51 7.41 -0.12
C SER A 125 -10.07 8.87 -0.03
N MET A 126 -10.94 9.77 -0.48
CA MET A 126 -10.71 11.20 -0.33
C MET A 126 -11.98 11.86 0.18
N VAL A 127 -11.80 12.81 1.11
CA VAL A 127 -12.90 13.48 1.79
C VAL A 127 -12.68 14.99 1.77
N PRO A 128 -13.77 15.80 1.89
CA PRO A 128 -13.67 17.26 1.98
C PRO A 128 -12.85 17.74 3.17
#